data_84d7879b17702e0846ffb1891a648498
#
_entry.id   84d7879b17702e0846ffb1891a648498
#
_cell.length_a   1.000
_cell.length_b   1.000
_cell.length_c   1.000
_cell.angle_alpha   90.00
_cell.angle_beta   90.00
_cell.angle_gamma   90.00
#
_symmetry.space_group_name_H-M   'P 1'
#
loop_
_entity.id
_entity.type
_entity.pdbx_description
1 polymer ?
#
loop_
_entity_poly.entity_id
_entity_poly.type
_entity_poly.pdbx_seq_one_letter_code
_entity_poly.pdbx_strand_id
1 'polypeptide(L)'
;MIAITGGGTGGHLAIARCLLQSAKKQGLECIYIGSENGQDKLWFEQELAFHQRYFLSSSGVVNKKGLSKISSFMHIIKLALNVKKILKKHEVKAVFSVGGYSSAPASFAALMANIPLLIHEQNSKIGSLNLLLKPFSKAFFTAFDDQIDKKNTFFCPYPINEVFIQKARIRQELKSIIFLGGSQGAKFINDLALKNALYFKEKGINIIHQCGKSDYKRCKSAYESMQIKVDLFDFDKNIIEKISKADLAVSRSGASSLFELSANKLPCIFIPYPYAAKNHQYFNALYLKERNLCEILTQDRENDFIDIINNFPLKQISSRFCEIENKNGADFMLYKTKELGII
;
A
#
# COMPACT_ATOMS: atom_id res chain seq x y z
N MET A 1 8.21 24.44 -5.34
CA MET A 1 8.25 23.37 -4.34
C MET A 1 6.88 22.71 -4.20
N ILE A 2 6.80 21.41 -3.90
CA ILE A 2 5.56 20.71 -3.59
C ILE A 2 5.58 20.15 -2.16
N ALA A 3 4.40 19.93 -1.57
CA ALA A 3 4.29 19.24 -0.28
C ALA A 3 3.66 17.84 -0.49
N ILE A 4 4.25 16.82 0.12
CA ILE A 4 3.72 15.45 0.15
C ILE A 4 3.22 15.20 1.56
N THR A 5 2.00 14.69 1.71
CA THR A 5 1.39 14.42 3.00
C THR A 5 0.61 13.11 2.99
N GLY A 6 0.53 12.49 4.13
CA GLY A 6 -0.19 11.24 4.32
C GLY A 6 0.72 10.11 4.79
N GLY A 7 0.12 9.16 5.49
CA GLY A 7 0.89 8.09 6.14
C GLY A 7 0.06 7.35 7.19
N GLY A 8 0.70 7.11 8.34
CA GLY A 8 0.15 6.28 9.41
C GLY A 8 0.37 4.79 9.20
N THR A 9 0.38 4.33 7.95
CA THR A 9 0.66 2.93 7.57
C THR A 9 1.69 2.83 6.45
N GLY A 10 2.39 1.69 6.38
CA GLY A 10 3.43 1.46 5.37
C GLY A 10 2.96 1.65 3.93
N GLY A 11 1.72 1.30 3.60
CA GLY A 11 1.17 1.46 2.25
C GLY A 11 1.13 2.91 1.78
N HIS A 12 0.61 3.83 2.60
CA HIS A 12 0.60 5.26 2.28
C HIS A 12 2.02 5.83 2.17
N LEU A 13 2.91 5.39 3.07
CA LEU A 13 4.30 5.85 3.10
C LEU A 13 5.11 5.37 1.89
N ALA A 14 4.82 4.17 1.38
CA ALA A 14 5.40 3.67 0.14
C ALA A 14 5.03 4.56 -1.05
N ILE A 15 3.76 4.97 -1.17
CA ILE A 15 3.30 5.91 -2.21
C ILE A 15 4.00 7.27 -2.06
N ALA A 16 4.07 7.81 -0.84
CA ALA A 16 4.76 9.08 -0.57
C ALA A 16 6.24 9.01 -0.99
N ARG A 17 6.91 7.87 -0.75
CA ARG A 17 8.29 7.64 -1.19
C ARG A 17 8.41 7.57 -2.72
N CYS A 18 7.47 6.90 -3.40
CA CYS A 18 7.45 6.86 -4.87
C CYS A 18 7.29 8.27 -5.45
N LEU A 19 6.39 9.09 -4.90
CA LEU A 19 6.22 10.49 -5.30
C LEU A 19 7.48 11.32 -5.07
N LEU A 20 8.15 11.17 -3.92
CA LEU A 20 9.40 11.85 -3.63
C LEU A 20 10.48 11.49 -4.66
N GLN A 21 10.63 10.19 -4.96
CA GLN A 21 11.62 9.71 -5.93
C GLN A 21 11.34 10.26 -7.34
N SER A 22 10.09 10.25 -7.75
CA SER A 22 9.64 10.79 -9.04
C SER A 22 9.85 12.31 -9.13
N ALA A 23 9.52 13.05 -8.06
CA ALA A 23 9.74 14.48 -7.98
C ALA A 23 11.23 14.82 -8.05
N LYS A 24 12.09 14.08 -7.34
CA LYS A 24 13.55 14.26 -7.37
C LYS A 24 14.12 14.02 -8.77
N LYS A 25 13.68 12.98 -9.48
CA LYS A 25 14.08 12.73 -10.88
C LYS A 25 13.74 13.90 -11.81
N GLN A 26 12.68 14.67 -11.49
CA GLN A 26 12.21 15.83 -12.27
C GLN A 26 12.73 17.18 -11.74
N GLY A 27 13.67 17.17 -10.78
CA GLY A 27 14.23 18.40 -10.20
C GLY A 27 13.26 19.19 -9.32
N LEU A 28 12.16 18.56 -8.84
CA LEU A 28 11.18 19.21 -7.97
C LEU A 28 11.56 19.03 -6.50
N GLU A 29 11.68 20.13 -5.78
CA GLU A 29 11.86 20.12 -4.33
C GLU A 29 10.58 19.76 -3.61
N CYS A 30 10.72 18.93 -2.56
CA CYS A 30 9.61 18.42 -1.77
C CYS A 30 9.79 18.69 -0.29
N ILE A 31 8.71 19.06 0.42
CA ILE A 31 8.61 18.93 1.87
C ILE A 31 7.67 17.77 2.21
N TYR A 32 7.89 17.15 3.37
CA TYR A 32 6.99 16.14 3.91
C TYR A 32 6.24 16.68 5.14
N ILE A 33 4.95 16.38 5.20
CA ILE A 33 4.10 16.72 6.36
C ILE A 33 3.34 15.45 6.76
N GLY A 34 3.71 14.88 7.90
CA GLY A 34 3.15 13.62 8.42
C GLY A 34 2.78 13.70 9.89
N SER A 35 2.67 12.55 10.54
CA SER A 35 2.32 12.41 11.96
C SER A 35 3.51 11.93 12.80
N GLU A 36 3.56 12.36 14.06
CA GLU A 36 4.42 11.76 15.08
C GLU A 36 3.92 10.37 15.48
N ASN A 37 2.62 10.13 15.27
CA ASN A 37 1.97 8.85 15.55
C ASN A 37 1.97 7.98 14.28
N GLY A 38 2.11 6.67 14.47
CA GLY A 38 2.20 5.74 13.35
C GLY A 38 3.64 5.53 12.87
N GLN A 39 3.80 5.26 11.57
CA GLN A 39 5.10 4.88 11.00
C GLN A 39 5.82 6.03 10.27
N ASP A 40 5.22 7.20 10.16
CA ASP A 40 5.70 8.32 9.34
C ASP A 40 7.12 8.74 9.71
N LYS A 41 7.38 8.88 11.01
CA LYS A 41 8.69 9.25 11.54
C LYS A 41 9.74 8.18 11.24
N LEU A 42 9.40 6.90 11.47
CA LEU A 42 10.27 5.77 11.18
C LEU A 42 10.72 5.74 9.71
N TRP A 43 9.83 6.12 8.80
CA TRP A 43 10.12 6.09 7.37
C TRP A 43 10.90 7.30 6.87
N PHE A 44 10.63 8.51 7.41
CA PHE A 44 11.08 9.74 6.78
C PHE A 44 11.91 10.67 7.68
N GLU A 45 12.12 10.35 8.96
CA GLU A 45 12.94 11.21 9.83
C GLU A 45 14.37 11.41 9.29
N GLN A 46 14.94 10.34 8.71
CA GLN A 46 16.28 10.34 8.15
C GLN A 46 16.31 10.48 6.61
N GLU A 47 15.14 10.73 5.96
CA GLU A 47 15.06 10.81 4.49
C GLU A 47 15.56 12.17 4.00
N LEU A 48 16.80 12.22 3.53
CA LEU A 48 17.48 13.45 3.12
C LEU A 48 17.00 14.03 1.77
N ALA A 49 16.22 13.26 1.01
CA ALA A 49 15.68 13.72 -0.26
C ALA A 49 14.54 14.76 -0.09
N PHE A 50 13.94 14.86 1.09
CA PHE A 50 13.05 15.96 1.42
C PHE A 50 13.85 17.19 1.82
N HIS A 51 13.52 18.36 1.26
CA HIS A 51 14.06 19.65 1.68
C HIS A 51 13.81 19.89 3.18
N GLN A 52 12.58 19.60 3.65
CA GLN A 52 12.21 19.65 5.08
C GLN A 52 11.11 18.65 5.40
N ARG A 53 11.07 18.20 6.66
CA ARG A 53 10.08 17.23 7.19
C ARG A 53 9.45 17.79 8.44
N TYR A 54 8.12 17.69 8.49
CA TYR A 54 7.30 18.16 9.62
C TYR A 54 6.45 16.99 10.12
N PHE A 55 6.57 16.68 11.40
CA PHE A 55 5.77 15.66 12.05
C PHE A 55 4.86 16.32 13.07
N LEU A 56 3.56 16.07 12.97
CA LEU A 56 2.52 16.71 13.75
C LEU A 56 1.90 15.71 14.73
N SER A 57 1.44 16.18 15.87
CA SER A 57 0.73 15.36 16.85
C SER A 57 -0.71 15.02 16.39
N SER A 58 -0.87 14.60 15.14
CA SER A 58 -2.17 14.24 14.58
C SER A 58 -2.58 12.82 14.94
N SER A 59 -3.88 12.58 15.14
CA SER A 59 -4.46 11.27 15.40
C SER A 59 -5.72 11.05 14.60
N GLY A 60 -6.08 9.77 14.34
CA GLY A 60 -7.30 9.42 13.63
C GLY A 60 -8.56 9.87 14.38
N VAL A 61 -9.57 10.33 13.63
CA VAL A 61 -10.88 10.79 14.15
C VAL A 61 -11.96 9.74 13.94
N VAL A 62 -11.80 8.85 12.98
CA VAL A 62 -12.87 7.97 12.46
C VAL A 62 -13.44 7.05 13.55
N ASN A 63 -12.61 6.58 14.46
CA ASN A 63 -13.03 5.64 15.53
C ASN A 63 -13.47 6.32 16.83
N LYS A 64 -13.56 7.67 16.84
CA LYS A 64 -14.00 8.42 18.03
C LYS A 64 -15.49 8.74 17.97
N LYS A 65 -16.15 8.81 19.14
CA LYS A 65 -17.59 9.07 19.27
C LYS A 65 -17.85 10.33 20.12
N GLY A 66 -19.00 10.99 19.89
CA GLY A 66 -19.48 12.11 20.71
C GLY A 66 -18.50 13.30 20.77
N LEU A 67 -18.36 13.91 21.94
CA LEU A 67 -17.53 15.10 22.20
C LEU A 67 -16.05 14.88 21.82
N SER A 68 -15.53 13.67 21.93
CA SER A 68 -14.15 13.36 21.56
C SER A 68 -13.88 13.48 20.05
N LYS A 69 -14.92 13.31 19.23
CA LYS A 69 -14.84 13.53 17.77
C LYS A 69 -14.72 15.01 17.44
N ILE A 70 -15.53 15.85 18.13
CA ILE A 70 -15.50 17.32 17.95
C ILE A 70 -14.15 17.88 18.38
N SER A 71 -13.66 17.49 19.56
CA SER A 71 -12.36 17.91 20.07
C SER A 71 -11.22 17.53 19.10
N SER A 72 -11.25 16.29 18.57
CA SER A 72 -10.25 15.85 17.59
C SER A 72 -10.32 16.62 16.28
N PHE A 73 -11.52 16.99 15.83
CA PHE A 73 -11.67 17.82 14.63
C PHE A 73 -11.12 19.24 14.87
N MET A 74 -11.44 19.87 16.01
CA MET A 74 -10.88 21.16 16.39
C MET A 74 -9.33 21.13 16.47
N HIS A 75 -8.78 20.02 16.99
CA HIS A 75 -7.34 19.84 17.00
C HIS A 75 -6.74 19.77 15.58
N ILE A 76 -7.37 19.05 14.65
CA ILE A 76 -6.95 19.03 13.24
C ILE A 76 -6.98 20.41 12.64
N ILE A 77 -8.02 21.22 12.89
CA ILE A 77 -8.09 22.60 12.39
C ILE A 77 -6.96 23.47 12.95
N LYS A 78 -6.65 23.34 14.25
CA LYS A 78 -5.51 24.05 14.85
C LYS A 78 -4.18 23.63 14.18
N LEU A 79 -3.98 22.34 13.94
CA LEU A 79 -2.80 21.86 13.20
C LEU A 79 -2.78 22.40 11.76
N ALA A 80 -3.93 22.46 11.08
CA ALA A 80 -4.04 22.98 9.72
C ALA A 80 -3.64 24.47 9.64
N LEU A 81 -3.99 25.27 10.64
CA LEU A 81 -3.55 26.70 10.70
C LEU A 81 -2.02 26.81 10.82
N ASN A 82 -1.37 25.91 11.58
CA ASN A 82 0.08 25.88 11.66
C ASN A 82 0.71 25.42 10.34
N VAL A 83 0.15 24.39 9.73
CA VAL A 83 0.62 23.89 8.42
C VAL A 83 0.44 24.95 7.33
N LYS A 84 -0.65 25.72 7.36
CA LYS A 84 -0.84 26.86 6.43
C LYS A 84 0.34 27.84 6.44
N LYS A 85 0.91 28.12 7.62
CA LYS A 85 2.13 28.96 7.74
C LYS A 85 3.34 28.28 7.12
N ILE A 86 3.49 26.94 7.32
CA ILE A 86 4.57 26.15 6.71
C ILE A 86 4.46 26.18 5.19
N LEU A 87 3.27 25.91 4.62
CA LEU A 87 3.05 25.92 3.18
C LEU A 87 3.39 27.27 2.55
N LYS A 88 3.01 28.39 3.21
CA LYS A 88 3.35 29.74 2.77
C LYS A 88 4.85 30.03 2.86
N LYS A 89 5.50 29.67 3.99
CA LYS A 89 6.94 29.84 4.20
C LYS A 89 7.78 29.19 3.11
N HIS A 90 7.36 28.01 2.63
CA HIS A 90 8.05 27.23 1.61
C HIS A 90 7.53 27.49 0.19
N GLU A 91 6.66 28.47 -0.01
CA GLU A 91 6.06 28.81 -1.31
C GLU A 91 5.54 27.57 -2.06
N VAL A 92 4.83 26.67 -1.32
CA VAL A 92 4.32 25.42 -1.86
C VAL A 92 3.29 25.70 -2.96
N LYS A 93 3.50 25.12 -4.14
CA LYS A 93 2.62 25.25 -5.30
C LYS A 93 1.48 24.26 -5.33
N ALA A 94 1.71 23.05 -4.76
CA ALA A 94 0.71 22.00 -4.71
C ALA A 94 0.93 21.10 -3.49
N VAL A 95 -0.16 20.54 -2.95
CA VAL A 95 -0.15 19.54 -1.87
C VAL A 95 -0.64 18.20 -2.42
N PHE A 96 0.20 17.19 -2.36
CA PHE A 96 -0.13 15.80 -2.69
C PHE A 96 -0.49 15.03 -1.43
N SER A 97 -1.75 14.66 -1.29
CA SER A 97 -2.25 13.80 -0.23
C SER A 97 -2.29 12.35 -0.70
N VAL A 98 -1.49 11.48 -0.08
CA VAL A 98 -1.53 10.03 -0.36
C VAL A 98 -2.51 9.29 0.55
N GLY A 99 -3.29 10.03 1.36
CA GLY A 99 -4.29 9.46 2.26
C GLY A 99 -3.74 9.12 3.66
N GLY A 100 -4.58 8.41 4.43
CA GLY A 100 -4.33 8.15 5.84
C GLY A 100 -4.71 9.34 6.73
N TYR A 101 -4.82 9.10 8.04
CA TYR A 101 -5.24 10.13 8.99
C TYR A 101 -4.22 11.29 9.11
N SER A 102 -2.95 11.03 8.84
CA SER A 102 -1.87 12.02 8.95
C SER A 102 -1.93 13.09 7.85
N SER A 103 -2.66 12.85 6.75
CA SER A 103 -2.82 13.83 5.67
C SER A 103 -3.83 14.94 5.98
N ALA A 104 -4.72 14.76 6.97
CA ALA A 104 -5.81 15.69 7.23
C ALA A 104 -5.34 17.14 7.49
N PRO A 105 -4.36 17.43 8.38
CA PRO A 105 -3.95 18.81 8.65
C PRO A 105 -3.43 19.54 7.40
N ALA A 106 -2.60 18.87 6.60
CA ALA A 106 -2.02 19.48 5.40
C ALA A 106 -3.05 19.65 4.27
N SER A 107 -3.98 18.70 4.13
CA SER A 107 -5.06 18.80 3.15
C SER A 107 -6.01 19.95 3.46
N PHE A 108 -6.42 20.14 4.71
CA PHE A 108 -7.21 21.31 5.12
C PHE A 108 -6.42 22.61 4.99
N ALA A 109 -5.13 22.60 5.34
CA ALA A 109 -4.28 23.79 5.19
C ALA A 109 -4.14 24.22 3.72
N ALA A 110 -4.06 23.28 2.78
CA ALA A 110 -4.04 23.56 1.35
C ALA A 110 -5.30 24.31 0.92
N LEU A 111 -6.48 23.81 1.32
CA LEU A 111 -7.77 24.48 1.01
C LEU A 111 -7.85 25.87 1.63
N MET A 112 -7.44 26.01 2.90
CA MET A 112 -7.42 27.33 3.60
C MET A 112 -6.43 28.34 2.99
N ALA A 113 -5.40 27.86 2.28
CA ALA A 113 -4.39 28.68 1.63
C ALA A 113 -4.63 28.89 0.14
N ASN A 114 -5.72 28.34 -0.42
CA ASN A 114 -6.00 28.28 -1.85
C ASN A 114 -4.86 27.64 -2.67
N ILE A 115 -4.14 26.68 -2.06
CA ILE A 115 -3.11 25.88 -2.72
C ILE A 115 -3.79 24.64 -3.31
N PRO A 116 -3.51 24.28 -4.58
CA PRO A 116 -4.06 23.08 -5.22
C PRO A 116 -3.81 21.83 -4.38
N LEU A 117 -4.90 21.12 -4.03
CA LEU A 117 -4.88 19.82 -3.37
C LEU A 117 -5.06 18.74 -4.41
N LEU A 118 -4.12 17.78 -4.45
CA LEU A 118 -4.15 16.59 -5.28
C LEU A 118 -4.22 15.37 -4.35
N ILE A 119 -5.14 14.46 -4.63
CA ILE A 119 -5.40 13.30 -3.76
C ILE A 119 -5.11 12.03 -4.53
N HIS A 120 -4.39 11.12 -3.92
CA HIS A 120 -4.28 9.73 -4.37
C HIS A 120 -5.09 8.82 -3.44
N GLU A 121 -6.03 8.05 -4.00
CA GLU A 121 -6.73 6.99 -3.29
C GLU A 121 -6.10 5.65 -3.63
N GLN A 122 -5.64 4.94 -2.61
CA GLN A 122 -4.94 3.67 -2.80
C GLN A 122 -5.85 2.46 -2.87
N ASN A 123 -7.08 2.54 -2.36
CA ASN A 123 -7.99 1.40 -2.22
C ASN A 123 -9.20 1.50 -3.15
N SER A 124 -9.77 0.35 -3.48
CA SER A 124 -11.04 0.25 -4.22
C SER A 124 -12.22 0.89 -3.48
N LYS A 125 -12.17 0.99 -2.16
CA LYS A 125 -13.17 1.72 -1.36
C LYS A 125 -12.57 3.01 -0.83
N ILE A 126 -13.07 4.14 -1.32
CA ILE A 126 -12.56 5.47 -0.99
C ILE A 126 -12.57 5.69 0.52
N GLY A 127 -11.43 6.10 1.06
CA GLY A 127 -11.27 6.46 2.48
C GLY A 127 -12.13 7.66 2.86
N SER A 128 -12.61 7.71 4.12
CA SER A 128 -13.57 8.74 4.56
C SER A 128 -13.03 10.17 4.41
N LEU A 129 -11.74 10.39 4.66
CA LEU A 129 -11.11 11.70 4.47
C LEU A 129 -11.03 12.08 2.99
N ASN A 130 -10.59 11.15 2.15
CA ASN A 130 -10.49 11.37 0.71
C ASN A 130 -11.88 11.62 0.09
N LEU A 131 -12.91 10.89 0.54
CA LEU A 131 -14.30 11.10 0.10
C LEU A 131 -14.79 12.52 0.46
N LEU A 132 -14.48 13.00 1.67
CA LEU A 132 -14.82 14.36 2.11
C LEU A 132 -14.10 15.43 1.27
N LEU A 133 -12.84 15.21 0.93
CA LEU A 133 -11.99 16.20 0.27
C LEU A 133 -12.01 16.12 -1.27
N LYS A 134 -12.48 15.01 -1.86
CA LYS A 134 -12.56 14.80 -3.30
C LYS A 134 -13.24 15.95 -4.06
N PRO A 135 -14.39 16.51 -3.60
CA PRO A 135 -15.05 17.64 -4.30
C PRO A 135 -14.20 18.91 -4.38
N PHE A 136 -13.25 19.09 -3.47
CA PHE A 136 -12.41 20.28 -3.35
C PHE A 136 -11.01 20.07 -3.94
N SER A 137 -10.68 18.83 -4.37
CA SER A 137 -9.39 18.55 -4.97
C SER A 137 -9.33 19.02 -6.43
N LYS A 138 -8.15 19.46 -6.88
CA LYS A 138 -7.88 19.79 -8.29
C LYS A 138 -7.70 18.54 -9.13
N ALA A 139 -7.16 17.45 -8.55
CA ALA A 139 -7.08 16.14 -9.16
C ALA A 139 -7.24 15.05 -8.09
N PHE A 140 -7.94 14.01 -8.47
CA PHE A 140 -8.13 12.79 -7.68
C PHE A 140 -7.62 11.60 -8.50
N PHE A 141 -6.60 10.93 -8.03
CA PHE A 141 -5.96 9.81 -8.69
C PHE A 141 -6.34 8.50 -8.05
N THR A 142 -6.64 7.49 -8.84
CA THR A 142 -6.98 6.15 -8.37
C THR A 142 -6.51 5.08 -9.35
N ALA A 143 -6.09 3.93 -8.82
CA ALA A 143 -5.74 2.76 -9.62
C ALA A 143 -6.94 1.82 -9.86
N PHE A 144 -8.14 2.24 -9.50
CA PHE A 144 -9.39 1.50 -9.67
C PHE A 144 -10.30 2.26 -10.62
N ASP A 145 -10.51 1.72 -11.82
CA ASP A 145 -11.26 2.37 -12.90
C ASP A 145 -12.74 2.57 -12.59
N ASP A 146 -13.33 1.74 -11.73
CA ASP A 146 -14.69 1.87 -11.22
C ASP A 146 -14.94 3.14 -10.35
N GLN A 147 -13.88 3.84 -9.98
CA GLN A 147 -13.95 5.10 -9.20
C GLN A 147 -13.96 6.37 -10.06
N ILE A 148 -13.87 6.25 -11.37
CA ILE A 148 -13.84 7.39 -12.30
C ILE A 148 -15.25 7.91 -12.52
N ASP A 149 -15.64 8.94 -11.76
CA ASP A 149 -17.00 9.48 -11.75
C ASP A 149 -17.09 10.97 -12.11
N LYS A 150 -15.99 11.70 -12.15
CA LYS A 150 -15.94 13.17 -12.34
C LYS A 150 -14.76 13.61 -13.19
N LYS A 151 -14.85 14.84 -13.76
CA LYS A 151 -13.80 15.43 -14.59
C LYS A 151 -12.44 15.54 -13.93
N ASN A 152 -12.37 15.66 -12.59
CA ASN A 152 -11.12 15.75 -11.84
C ASN A 152 -10.63 14.38 -11.31
N THR A 153 -11.26 13.29 -11.69
CA THR A 153 -10.85 11.94 -11.30
C THR A 153 -10.12 11.27 -12.47
N PHE A 154 -8.90 10.83 -12.21
CA PHE A 154 -8.02 10.24 -13.22
C PHE A 154 -7.65 8.83 -12.83
N PHE A 155 -7.82 7.89 -13.78
CA PHE A 155 -7.18 6.59 -13.66
C PHE A 155 -5.65 6.79 -13.70
N CYS A 156 -4.98 6.20 -12.74
CA CYS A 156 -3.56 6.35 -12.55
C CYS A 156 -2.98 4.96 -12.19
N PRO A 157 -1.95 4.47 -12.86
CA PRO A 157 -1.25 3.30 -12.38
C PRO A 157 -0.89 3.45 -10.91
N TYR A 158 -0.85 2.36 -10.16
CA TYR A 158 -0.49 2.46 -8.74
C TYR A 158 0.98 2.90 -8.58
N PRO A 159 1.27 3.88 -7.70
CA PRO A 159 2.66 4.27 -7.43
C PRO A 159 3.42 3.14 -6.72
N ILE A 160 4.34 2.50 -7.40
CA ILE A 160 5.17 1.40 -6.90
C ILE A 160 6.64 1.68 -7.10
N ASN A 161 7.46 1.05 -6.28
CA ASN A 161 8.90 1.08 -6.49
C ASN A 161 9.26 0.30 -7.77
N GLU A 162 9.97 0.96 -8.68
CA GLU A 162 10.37 0.40 -9.99
C GLU A 162 11.12 -0.94 -9.89
N VAL A 163 11.77 -1.22 -8.77
CA VAL A 163 12.48 -2.48 -8.53
C VAL A 163 11.53 -3.69 -8.64
N PHE A 164 10.23 -3.56 -8.30
CA PHE A 164 9.26 -4.65 -8.48
C PHE A 164 9.04 -4.97 -9.96
N ILE A 165 9.03 -3.94 -10.82
CA ILE A 165 8.90 -4.09 -12.29
C ILE A 165 10.20 -4.66 -12.87
N GLN A 166 11.35 -4.13 -12.46
CA GLN A 166 12.67 -4.55 -12.97
C GLN A 166 12.99 -6.01 -12.66
N LYS A 167 12.51 -6.54 -11.51
CA LYS A 167 12.69 -7.94 -11.10
C LYS A 167 11.49 -8.83 -11.45
N ALA A 168 10.58 -8.35 -12.30
CA ALA A 168 9.43 -9.14 -12.74
C ALA A 168 9.86 -10.29 -13.65
N ARG A 169 9.23 -11.46 -13.45
CA ARG A 169 9.39 -12.62 -14.33
C ARG A 169 8.07 -13.36 -14.49
N ILE A 170 7.89 -14.06 -15.60
CA ILE A 170 6.76 -14.97 -15.79
C ILE A 170 7.06 -16.26 -15.04
N ARG A 171 6.09 -16.71 -14.22
CA ARG A 171 6.14 -17.98 -13.48
C ARG A 171 5.57 -19.10 -14.35
N GLN A 172 6.28 -20.22 -14.42
CA GLN A 172 5.89 -21.34 -15.28
C GLN A 172 5.32 -22.51 -14.46
N GLU A 173 5.89 -22.77 -13.29
CA GLU A 173 5.57 -23.89 -12.39
C GLU A 173 5.76 -23.48 -10.93
N LEU A 174 5.11 -24.16 -10.02
CA LEU A 174 5.16 -23.89 -8.59
C LEU A 174 6.31 -24.69 -7.95
N LYS A 175 7.46 -24.04 -7.77
CA LYS A 175 8.62 -24.56 -7.02
C LYS A 175 8.82 -23.89 -5.67
N SER A 176 8.26 -22.69 -5.51
CA SER A 176 8.39 -21.93 -4.27
C SER A 176 7.14 -21.12 -4.00
N ILE A 177 6.71 -21.11 -2.75
CA ILE A 177 5.56 -20.35 -2.26
C ILE A 177 6.00 -19.34 -1.20
N ILE A 178 5.52 -18.09 -1.28
CA ILE A 178 5.79 -17.07 -0.27
C ILE A 178 4.51 -16.71 0.49
N PHE A 179 4.60 -16.75 1.83
CA PHE A 179 3.54 -16.31 2.72
C PHE A 179 3.86 -14.93 3.29
N LEU A 180 2.97 -13.96 3.10
CA LEU A 180 3.15 -12.55 3.44
C LEU A 180 2.05 -12.05 4.38
N GLY A 181 2.38 -11.94 5.66
CA GLY A 181 1.47 -11.38 6.67
C GLY A 181 1.44 -9.84 6.70
N GLY A 182 2.30 -9.17 5.90
CA GLY A 182 2.55 -7.74 5.99
C GLY A 182 3.47 -7.37 7.17
N SER A 183 3.74 -6.07 7.37
CA SER A 183 4.71 -5.58 8.37
C SER A 183 4.35 -5.93 9.83
N GLN A 184 3.07 -6.14 10.13
CA GLN A 184 2.58 -6.51 11.46
C GLN A 184 2.51 -8.04 11.67
N GLY A 185 2.67 -8.84 10.59
CA GLY A 185 2.35 -10.25 10.57
C GLY A 185 0.84 -10.49 10.48
N ALA A 186 0.45 -11.72 10.16
CA ALA A 186 -0.95 -12.14 10.10
C ALA A 186 -1.08 -13.56 10.63
N LYS A 187 -1.57 -13.71 11.86
CA LYS A 187 -1.67 -15.01 12.53
C LYS A 187 -2.34 -16.07 11.65
N PHE A 188 -3.45 -15.73 10.99
CA PHE A 188 -4.14 -16.66 10.10
C PHE A 188 -3.24 -17.16 8.94
N ILE A 189 -2.48 -16.27 8.31
CA ILE A 189 -1.55 -16.66 7.23
C ILE A 189 -0.41 -17.53 7.79
N ASN A 190 0.08 -17.22 8.99
CA ASN A 190 1.09 -18.01 9.66
C ASN A 190 0.57 -19.41 9.98
N ASP A 191 -0.66 -19.53 10.53
CA ASP A 191 -1.29 -20.78 10.86
C ASP A 191 -1.54 -21.63 9.59
N LEU A 192 -2.00 -20.98 8.50
CA LEU A 192 -2.21 -21.64 7.21
C LEU A 192 -0.88 -22.19 6.64
N ALA A 193 0.21 -21.42 6.73
CA ALA A 193 1.53 -21.86 6.30
C ALA A 193 2.03 -23.06 7.09
N LEU A 194 1.88 -23.03 8.42
CA LEU A 194 2.31 -24.12 9.30
C LEU A 194 1.47 -25.38 9.10
N LYS A 195 0.14 -25.25 9.00
CA LYS A 195 -0.79 -26.37 8.79
C LYS A 195 -0.48 -27.16 7.51
N ASN A 196 -0.03 -26.46 6.47
CA ASN A 196 0.21 -27.08 5.16
C ASN A 196 1.71 -27.32 4.86
N ALA A 197 2.59 -27.11 5.83
CA ALA A 197 4.03 -27.17 5.63
C ALA A 197 4.53 -28.55 5.19
N LEU A 198 3.97 -29.64 5.75
CA LEU A 198 4.28 -31.01 5.35
C LEU A 198 3.86 -31.30 3.92
N TYR A 199 2.68 -30.85 3.49
CA TYR A 199 2.22 -30.97 2.11
C TYR A 199 3.22 -30.33 1.13
N PHE A 200 3.69 -29.11 1.40
CA PHE A 200 4.68 -28.46 0.55
C PHE A 200 6.01 -29.18 0.53
N LYS A 201 6.47 -29.71 1.68
CA LYS A 201 7.68 -30.54 1.76
C LYS A 201 7.57 -31.78 0.90
N GLU A 202 6.47 -32.52 0.97
CA GLU A 202 6.20 -33.73 0.17
C GLU A 202 6.15 -33.45 -1.33
N LYS A 203 5.61 -32.25 -1.72
CA LYS A 203 5.59 -31.81 -3.11
C LYS A 203 6.89 -31.18 -3.60
N GLY A 204 7.92 -31.08 -2.76
CA GLY A 204 9.19 -30.43 -3.11
C GLY A 204 9.08 -28.92 -3.31
N ILE A 205 8.05 -28.27 -2.74
CA ILE A 205 7.81 -26.82 -2.86
C ILE A 205 8.52 -26.09 -1.70
N ASN A 206 9.42 -25.16 -2.02
CA ASN A 206 10.14 -24.37 -1.04
C ASN A 206 9.22 -23.32 -0.41
N ILE A 207 9.33 -23.14 0.91
CA ILE A 207 8.55 -22.16 1.66
C ILE A 207 9.42 -20.95 1.98
N ILE A 208 8.92 -19.77 1.68
CA ILE A 208 9.42 -18.45 2.10
C ILE A 208 8.32 -17.86 3.00
N HIS A 209 8.63 -17.43 4.23
CA HIS A 209 7.57 -17.02 5.15
C HIS A 209 7.92 -15.79 5.96
N GLN A 210 7.18 -14.69 5.72
CA GLN A 210 7.17 -13.49 6.54
C GLN A 210 6.12 -13.61 7.64
N CYS A 211 6.54 -13.98 8.86
CA CYS A 211 5.60 -14.24 9.96
C CYS A 211 5.34 -13.03 10.88
N GLY A 212 6.15 -11.97 10.77
CA GLY A 212 6.10 -10.84 11.69
C GLY A 212 6.81 -11.09 13.01
N LYS A 213 7.26 -10.02 13.65
CA LYS A 213 8.10 -10.08 14.86
C LYS A 213 7.43 -10.83 16.04
N SER A 214 6.13 -10.61 16.22
CA SER A 214 5.39 -11.19 17.36
C SER A 214 5.26 -12.71 17.30
N ASP A 215 5.25 -13.29 16.09
CA ASP A 215 4.99 -14.71 15.88
C ASP A 215 6.23 -15.52 15.45
N TYR A 216 7.36 -14.84 15.27
CA TYR A 216 8.59 -15.45 14.75
C TYR A 216 9.05 -16.68 15.54
N LYS A 217 9.10 -16.57 16.89
CA LYS A 217 9.55 -17.67 17.75
C LYS A 217 8.66 -18.90 17.60
N ARG A 218 7.33 -18.72 17.58
CA ARG A 218 6.36 -19.81 17.41
C ARG A 218 6.51 -20.49 16.07
N CYS A 219 6.55 -19.71 14.98
CA CYS A 219 6.72 -20.26 13.64
C CYS A 219 8.04 -21.02 13.49
N LYS A 220 9.15 -20.46 14.03
CA LYS A 220 10.46 -21.09 14.00
C LYS A 220 10.43 -22.47 14.68
N SER A 221 9.97 -22.53 15.92
CA SER A 221 9.88 -23.80 16.68
C SER A 221 8.97 -24.82 15.98
N ALA A 222 7.88 -24.39 15.36
CA ALA A 222 6.98 -25.29 14.62
C ALA A 222 7.67 -25.90 13.39
N TYR A 223 8.38 -25.10 12.58
CA TYR A 223 9.11 -25.63 11.43
C TYR A 223 10.27 -26.55 11.85
N GLU A 224 10.98 -26.22 12.93
CA GLU A 224 12.05 -27.06 13.49
C GLU A 224 11.51 -28.42 13.95
N SER A 225 10.38 -28.46 14.67
CA SER A 225 9.74 -29.70 15.12
C SER A 225 9.28 -30.61 13.97
N MET A 226 8.86 -30.01 12.85
CA MET A 226 8.50 -30.74 11.63
C MET A 226 9.70 -31.07 10.75
N GLN A 227 10.91 -30.69 11.13
CA GLN A 227 12.14 -30.84 10.34
C GLN A 227 11.98 -30.29 8.90
N ILE A 228 11.39 -29.09 8.79
CA ILE A 228 11.19 -28.41 7.51
C ILE A 228 12.15 -27.23 7.39
N LYS A 229 12.94 -27.25 6.32
CA LYS A 229 13.78 -26.08 5.96
C LYS A 229 12.91 -25.01 5.31
N VAL A 230 12.93 -23.81 5.87
CA VAL A 230 12.14 -22.65 5.43
C VAL A 230 12.99 -21.37 5.43
N ASP A 231 12.76 -20.47 4.49
CA ASP A 231 13.28 -19.09 4.56
C ASP A 231 12.30 -18.27 5.41
N LEU A 232 12.46 -18.35 6.76
CA LEU A 232 11.60 -17.69 7.74
C LEU A 232 12.22 -16.37 8.16
N PHE A 233 11.41 -15.29 8.15
CA PHE A 233 11.83 -13.96 8.62
C PHE A 233 10.66 -13.19 9.23
N ASP A 234 10.97 -12.22 10.09
CA ASP A 234 9.99 -11.33 10.72
C ASP A 234 9.67 -10.12 9.82
N PHE A 235 10.70 -9.45 9.34
CA PHE A 235 10.61 -8.29 8.46
C PHE A 235 11.86 -8.22 7.56
N ASP A 236 11.68 -7.78 6.32
CA ASP A 236 12.79 -7.54 5.41
C ASP A 236 12.56 -6.22 4.65
N LYS A 237 13.53 -5.31 4.74
CA LYS A 237 13.51 -4.04 3.99
C LYS A 237 13.66 -4.27 2.48
N ASN A 238 14.28 -5.38 2.10
CA ASN A 238 14.54 -5.78 0.71
C ASN A 238 13.64 -6.96 0.30
N ILE A 239 12.38 -6.91 0.69
CA ILE A 239 11.38 -7.98 0.47
C ILE A 239 11.30 -8.41 -1.01
N ILE A 240 11.64 -7.54 -1.95
CA ILE A 240 11.61 -7.82 -3.38
C ILE A 240 12.53 -8.98 -3.76
N GLU A 241 13.67 -9.16 -3.08
CA GLU A 241 14.57 -10.28 -3.34
C GLU A 241 13.92 -11.64 -3.04
N LYS A 242 13.03 -11.68 -2.04
CA LYS A 242 12.26 -12.87 -1.69
C LYS A 242 11.05 -13.06 -2.60
N ILE A 243 10.33 -11.98 -2.91
CA ILE A 243 9.20 -11.97 -3.84
C ILE A 243 9.63 -12.44 -5.24
N SER A 244 10.77 -11.97 -5.74
CA SER A 244 11.26 -12.35 -7.08
C SER A 244 11.63 -13.83 -7.19
N LYS A 245 11.99 -14.49 -6.09
CA LYS A 245 12.29 -15.94 -6.03
C LYS A 245 11.03 -16.80 -5.97
N ALA A 246 9.93 -16.26 -5.48
CA ALA A 246 8.68 -17.00 -5.32
C ALA A 246 7.95 -17.21 -6.66
N ASP A 247 7.19 -18.31 -6.73
CA ASP A 247 6.33 -18.62 -7.88
C ASP A 247 4.86 -18.35 -7.59
N LEU A 248 4.44 -18.45 -6.34
CA LEU A 248 3.09 -18.15 -5.88
C LEU A 248 3.17 -17.40 -4.55
N ALA A 249 2.34 -16.36 -4.39
CA ALA A 249 2.19 -15.66 -3.12
C ALA A 249 0.88 -16.02 -2.43
N VAL A 250 0.91 -16.04 -1.10
CA VAL A 250 -0.27 -16.03 -0.22
C VAL A 250 -0.16 -14.77 0.64
N SER A 251 -1.06 -13.81 0.46
CA SER A 251 -0.89 -12.47 1.06
C SER A 251 -2.19 -11.85 1.51
N ARG A 252 -2.10 -10.89 2.44
CA ARG A 252 -3.18 -9.91 2.64
C ARG A 252 -3.34 -9.05 1.39
N SER A 253 -4.56 -8.59 1.13
CA SER A 253 -4.90 -7.77 -0.04
C SER A 253 -4.90 -6.26 0.25
N GLY A 254 -3.91 -5.78 1.04
CA GLY A 254 -3.63 -4.35 1.10
C GLY A 254 -3.19 -3.85 -0.28
N ALA A 255 -3.60 -2.65 -0.66
CA ALA A 255 -3.38 -2.16 -2.02
C ALA A 255 -1.90 -2.18 -2.45
N SER A 256 -0.96 -1.80 -1.59
CA SER A 256 0.48 -1.87 -1.92
C SER A 256 0.92 -3.29 -2.26
N SER A 257 0.63 -4.27 -1.39
CA SER A 257 1.00 -5.66 -1.65
C SER A 257 0.36 -6.18 -2.93
N LEU A 258 -0.92 -5.85 -3.15
CA LEU A 258 -1.66 -6.25 -4.34
C LEU A 258 -0.97 -5.77 -5.63
N PHE A 259 -0.66 -4.48 -5.71
CA PHE A 259 -0.04 -3.90 -6.91
C PHE A 259 1.45 -4.22 -7.04
N GLU A 260 2.20 -4.33 -5.93
CA GLU A 260 3.60 -4.75 -5.93
C GLU A 260 3.77 -6.19 -6.45
N LEU A 261 2.93 -7.12 -5.99
CA LEU A 261 2.93 -8.50 -6.48
C LEU A 261 2.51 -8.57 -7.96
N SER A 262 1.49 -7.82 -8.35
CA SER A 262 1.04 -7.72 -9.75
C SER A 262 2.13 -7.18 -10.67
N ALA A 263 2.82 -6.10 -10.26
CA ALA A 263 3.93 -5.53 -11.01
C ALA A 263 5.12 -6.47 -11.14
N ASN A 264 5.36 -7.32 -10.14
CA ASN A 264 6.36 -8.38 -10.21
C ASN A 264 5.87 -9.62 -11.00
N LYS A 265 4.64 -9.59 -11.54
CA LYS A 265 3.97 -10.71 -12.24
C LYS A 265 3.86 -11.96 -11.37
N LEU A 266 3.86 -11.81 -10.05
CA LEU A 266 3.75 -12.91 -9.11
C LEU A 266 2.26 -13.21 -8.84
N PRO A 267 1.74 -14.38 -9.29
CA PRO A 267 0.39 -14.80 -8.99
C PRO A 267 0.17 -14.89 -7.49
N CYS A 268 -1.05 -14.58 -7.05
CA CYS A 268 -1.35 -14.52 -5.63
C CYS A 268 -2.72 -15.12 -5.28
N ILE A 269 -2.76 -15.85 -4.18
CA ILE A 269 -3.98 -16.16 -3.42
C ILE A 269 -4.10 -15.09 -2.33
N PHE A 270 -5.06 -14.18 -2.49
CA PHE A 270 -5.29 -13.14 -1.50
C PHE A 270 -6.20 -13.62 -0.38
N ILE A 271 -5.79 -13.33 0.86
CA ILE A 271 -6.56 -13.59 2.08
C ILE A 271 -6.93 -12.23 2.70
N PRO A 272 -8.07 -11.64 2.32
CA PRO A 272 -8.49 -10.34 2.84
C PRO A 272 -8.59 -10.34 4.36
N TYR A 273 -8.17 -9.23 5.00
CA TYR A 273 -8.38 -9.05 6.43
C TYR A 273 -9.87 -8.74 6.70
N PRO A 274 -10.59 -9.57 7.45
CA PRO A 274 -12.06 -9.46 7.56
C PRO A 274 -12.53 -8.21 8.31
N TYR A 275 -11.67 -7.64 9.14
CA TYR A 275 -11.97 -6.42 9.91
C TYR A 275 -11.44 -5.14 9.26
N ALA A 276 -11.04 -5.21 7.99
CA ALA A 276 -10.60 -4.04 7.25
C ALA A 276 -11.76 -3.03 7.09
N ALA A 277 -11.48 -1.76 7.34
CA ALA A 277 -12.48 -0.70 7.26
C ALA A 277 -13.21 -0.74 5.91
N LYS A 278 -14.55 -0.72 5.92
CA LYS A 278 -15.38 -0.87 4.70
C LYS A 278 -15.05 -2.11 3.88
N ASN A 279 -14.46 -3.14 4.49
CA ASN A 279 -14.02 -4.36 3.81
C ASN A 279 -13.11 -4.10 2.58
N HIS A 280 -12.31 -3.03 2.60
CA HIS A 280 -11.54 -2.56 1.45
C HIS A 280 -10.57 -3.63 0.92
N GLN A 281 -10.02 -4.50 1.78
CA GLN A 281 -9.12 -5.56 1.33
C GLN A 281 -9.83 -6.59 0.44
N TYR A 282 -11.05 -6.97 0.78
CA TYR A 282 -11.84 -7.85 -0.07
C TYR A 282 -12.09 -7.22 -1.46
N PHE A 283 -12.52 -5.96 -1.48
CA PHE A 283 -12.78 -5.26 -2.73
C PHE A 283 -11.52 -4.98 -3.56
N ASN A 284 -10.37 -4.76 -2.92
CA ASN A 284 -9.09 -4.68 -3.61
C ASN A 284 -8.78 -6.00 -4.34
N ALA A 285 -8.93 -7.15 -3.65
CA ALA A 285 -8.70 -8.46 -4.26
C ALA A 285 -9.74 -8.78 -5.34
N LEU A 286 -11.02 -8.41 -5.11
CA LEU A 286 -12.11 -8.63 -6.06
C LEU A 286 -11.82 -7.95 -7.40
N TYR A 287 -11.27 -6.74 -7.38
CA TYR A 287 -10.86 -6.00 -8.58
C TYR A 287 -9.93 -6.82 -9.50
N LEU A 288 -8.95 -7.54 -8.92
CA LEU A 288 -8.09 -8.44 -9.67
C LEU A 288 -8.77 -9.77 -10.01
N LYS A 289 -9.59 -10.31 -9.12
CA LYS A 289 -10.30 -11.58 -9.34
C LYS A 289 -11.25 -11.50 -10.53
N GLU A 290 -12.02 -10.42 -10.66
CA GLU A 290 -12.93 -10.17 -11.79
C GLU A 290 -12.18 -10.07 -13.13
N ARG A 291 -10.87 -9.76 -13.09
CA ARG A 291 -9.96 -9.75 -14.25
C ARG A 291 -9.20 -11.07 -14.45
N ASN A 292 -9.51 -12.09 -13.65
CA ASN A 292 -8.81 -13.40 -13.60
C ASN A 292 -7.29 -13.27 -13.36
N LEU A 293 -6.90 -12.39 -12.45
CA LEU A 293 -5.50 -12.10 -12.10
C LEU A 293 -5.08 -12.59 -10.71
N CYS A 294 -6.00 -13.13 -9.93
CA CYS A 294 -5.72 -13.72 -8.62
C CYS A 294 -6.81 -14.71 -8.20
N GLU A 295 -6.56 -15.40 -7.09
CA GLU A 295 -7.58 -16.10 -6.32
C GLU A 295 -7.83 -15.41 -4.98
N ILE A 296 -9.04 -15.60 -4.44
CA ILE A 296 -9.43 -15.09 -3.11
C ILE A 296 -9.79 -16.28 -2.24
N LEU A 297 -9.14 -16.34 -1.08
CA LEU A 297 -9.47 -17.28 -0.01
C LEU A 297 -9.91 -16.49 1.22
N THR A 298 -11.18 -16.56 1.58
CA THR A 298 -11.67 -15.98 2.84
C THR A 298 -11.34 -16.91 4.01
N GLN A 299 -11.24 -16.36 5.23
CA GLN A 299 -10.76 -17.15 6.38
C GLN A 299 -11.69 -18.30 6.77
N ASP A 300 -12.98 -18.20 6.51
CA ASP A 300 -13.99 -19.24 6.70
C ASP A 300 -13.87 -20.39 5.70
N ARG A 301 -13.16 -20.21 4.59
CA ARG A 301 -12.91 -21.20 3.55
C ARG A 301 -11.50 -21.81 3.61
N GLU A 302 -10.86 -21.80 4.76
CA GLU A 302 -9.48 -22.30 4.94
C GLU A 302 -9.25 -23.70 4.35
N ASN A 303 -10.24 -24.58 4.44
CA ASN A 303 -10.15 -25.96 3.96
C ASN A 303 -10.02 -26.07 2.44
N ASP A 304 -10.44 -25.05 1.68
CA ASP A 304 -10.34 -25.04 0.22
C ASP A 304 -8.90 -24.73 -0.26
N PHE A 305 -7.98 -24.37 0.65
CA PHE A 305 -6.65 -23.87 0.31
C PHE A 305 -5.86 -24.82 -0.59
N ILE A 306 -5.79 -26.09 -0.25
CA ILE A 306 -5.03 -27.08 -1.03
C ILE A 306 -5.69 -27.33 -2.39
N ASP A 307 -7.00 -27.38 -2.46
CA ASP A 307 -7.71 -27.52 -3.73
C ASP A 307 -7.46 -26.32 -4.65
N ILE A 308 -7.43 -25.12 -4.09
CA ILE A 308 -7.06 -23.91 -4.84
C ILE A 308 -5.61 -24.03 -5.34
N ILE A 309 -4.66 -24.45 -4.51
CA ILE A 309 -3.25 -24.64 -4.91
C ILE A 309 -3.13 -25.64 -6.06
N ASN A 310 -3.80 -26.79 -5.97
CA ASN A 310 -3.71 -27.85 -6.97
C ASN A 310 -4.28 -27.43 -8.33
N ASN A 311 -5.28 -26.56 -8.35
CA ASN A 311 -5.96 -26.09 -9.55
C ASN A 311 -5.54 -24.68 -9.96
N PHE A 312 -4.51 -24.10 -9.33
CA PHE A 312 -4.14 -22.71 -9.53
C PHE A 312 -3.54 -22.49 -10.94
N PRO A 313 -4.13 -21.61 -11.79
CA PRO A 313 -3.67 -21.39 -13.16
C PRO A 313 -2.45 -20.45 -13.20
N LEU A 314 -1.36 -20.85 -12.53
CA LEU A 314 -0.19 -20.05 -12.22
C LEU A 314 0.43 -19.36 -13.45
N LYS A 315 0.74 -20.15 -14.50
CA LYS A 315 1.34 -19.62 -15.73
C LYS A 315 0.41 -18.62 -16.45
N GLN A 316 -0.88 -18.93 -16.50
CA GLN A 316 -1.88 -18.08 -17.17
C GLN A 316 -1.99 -16.71 -16.47
N ILE A 317 -2.12 -16.72 -15.13
CA ILE A 317 -2.20 -15.48 -14.36
C ILE A 317 -0.91 -14.67 -14.49
N SER A 318 0.27 -15.32 -14.36
CA SER A 318 1.54 -14.63 -14.49
C SER A 318 1.74 -14.00 -15.87
N SER A 319 1.30 -14.67 -16.94
CA SER A 319 1.38 -14.13 -18.30
C SER A 319 0.41 -12.97 -18.53
N ARG A 320 -0.80 -13.03 -17.97
CA ARG A 320 -1.78 -11.93 -18.09
C ARG A 320 -1.32 -10.62 -17.47
N PHE A 321 -0.46 -10.64 -16.46
CA PHE A 321 0.14 -9.42 -15.94
C PHE A 321 1.02 -8.67 -16.95
N CYS A 322 1.43 -9.30 -18.07
CA CYS A 322 2.10 -8.61 -19.16
C CYS A 322 1.18 -7.66 -19.94
N GLU A 323 -0.13 -7.88 -19.90
CA GLU A 323 -1.14 -7.07 -20.57
C GLU A 323 -1.46 -5.79 -19.79
N ILE A 324 -1.07 -5.75 -18.50
CA ILE A 324 -1.25 -4.58 -17.64
C ILE A 324 -0.08 -3.63 -17.86
N GLU A 325 -0.37 -2.37 -18.18
CA GLU A 325 0.63 -1.34 -18.36
C GLU A 325 1.33 -1.03 -17.02
N ASN A 326 2.57 -1.48 -16.90
CA ASN A 326 3.39 -1.28 -15.70
C ASN A 326 4.12 0.08 -15.76
N LYS A 327 3.37 1.18 -15.72
CA LYS A 327 3.93 2.53 -15.55
C LYS A 327 3.96 2.92 -14.07
N ASN A 328 4.93 3.73 -13.68
CA ASN A 328 4.97 4.28 -12.34
C ASN A 328 3.89 5.37 -12.18
N GLY A 329 2.91 5.12 -11.34
CA GLY A 329 1.83 6.07 -11.10
C GLY A 329 2.28 7.40 -10.52
N ALA A 330 3.41 7.44 -9.81
CA ALA A 330 3.96 8.69 -9.30
C ALA A 330 4.41 9.64 -10.44
N ASP A 331 5.02 9.09 -11.50
CA ASP A 331 5.39 9.86 -12.69
C ASP A 331 4.14 10.39 -13.41
N PHE A 332 3.12 9.55 -13.54
CA PHE A 332 1.84 9.97 -14.13
C PHE A 332 1.18 11.10 -13.32
N MET A 333 1.15 11.00 -12.00
CA MET A 333 0.59 12.05 -11.13
C MET A 333 1.30 13.38 -11.33
N LEU A 334 2.63 13.41 -11.37
CA LEU A 334 3.41 14.62 -11.62
C LEU A 334 3.22 15.16 -13.03
N TYR A 335 3.24 14.29 -14.04
CA TYR A 335 2.96 14.66 -15.42
C TYR A 335 1.58 15.33 -15.54
N LYS A 336 0.53 14.72 -15.01
CA LYS A 336 -0.82 15.24 -15.04
C LYS A 336 -0.96 16.57 -14.31
N THR A 337 -0.21 16.73 -13.22
CA THR A 337 -0.18 18.00 -12.46
C THR A 337 0.43 19.14 -13.27
N LYS A 338 1.46 18.87 -14.07
CA LYS A 338 2.05 19.83 -15.03
C LYS A 338 1.08 20.16 -16.16
N GLU A 339 0.45 19.13 -16.75
CA GLU A 339 -0.56 19.30 -17.80
C GLU A 339 -1.73 20.20 -17.34
N LEU A 340 -2.10 20.11 -16.07
CA LEU A 340 -3.13 20.98 -15.46
C LEU A 340 -2.63 22.39 -15.14
N GLY A 341 -1.36 22.72 -15.42
CA GLY A 341 -0.77 24.04 -15.16
C GLY A 341 -0.61 24.37 -13.67
N ILE A 342 -0.47 23.35 -12.80
CA ILE A 342 -0.41 23.53 -11.34
C ILE A 342 1.05 23.72 -10.87
N ILE A 343 2.01 23.01 -11.49
CA ILE A 343 3.45 23.05 -11.17
C ILE A 343 4.30 23.17 -12.44
#